data_cd11d83d588bf0df666b473fd2020bc4
#
_entry.id   cd11d83d588bf0df666b473fd2020bc4
#
_cell.length_a   1.000
_cell.length_b   1.000
_cell.length_c   1.000
_cell.angle_alpha   90.00
_cell.angle_beta   90.00
_cell.angle_gamma   90.00
#
_symmetry.space_group_name_H-M   'P 1'
#
loop_
_entity.id
_entity.type
_entity.pdbx_description
1 polymer ?
#
loop_
_entity_poly.entity_id
_entity_poly.type
_entity_poly.pdbx_seq_one_letter_code
_entity_poly.pdbx_strand_id
1 'polypeptide(L)'
;MILVDSNIPMYLIGAPHPHKADAQRLLEKLVSDREPLVTDAEVLQEILHRYVSINRRDAIQPAFDALLGIADVVLPVDAPAANRAKEIVLGSPNISARDALHLAIMERHGIERILSFDAGFDRFPGITRLA
;
A
#
# COMPACT_ATOMS: atom_id res chain seq x y z
N MET A 1 -3.34 10.14 -8.87
CA MET A 1 -2.66 9.63 -7.66
C MET A 1 -2.61 8.11 -7.70
N ILE A 2 -1.56 7.57 -7.12
CA ILE A 2 -1.36 6.12 -6.98
C ILE A 2 -1.07 5.85 -5.51
N LEU A 3 -1.82 4.93 -4.89
CA LEU A 3 -1.55 4.50 -3.52
C LEU A 3 -0.45 3.43 -3.54
N VAL A 4 0.59 3.61 -2.73
CA VAL A 4 1.71 2.68 -2.62
C VAL A 4 1.46 1.75 -1.44
N ASP A 5 1.37 0.45 -1.71
CA ASP A 5 1.12 -0.59 -0.72
C ASP A 5 2.40 -0.95 0.06
N SER A 6 2.25 -1.61 1.19
CA SER A 6 3.34 -1.97 2.12
C SER A 6 4.39 -2.87 1.50
N ASN A 7 4.01 -3.78 0.60
CA ASN A 7 4.97 -4.71 -0.02
C ASN A 7 6.02 -4.00 -0.89
N ILE A 8 5.73 -2.81 -1.39
CA ILE A 8 6.69 -2.06 -2.22
C ILE A 8 7.92 -1.63 -1.41
N PRO A 9 7.81 -0.83 -0.33
CA PRO A 9 8.99 -0.48 0.46
C PRO A 9 9.65 -1.70 1.09
N MET A 10 8.88 -2.74 1.45
CA MET A 10 9.44 -3.94 2.05
C MET A 10 10.32 -4.71 1.09
N TYR A 11 9.96 -4.84 -0.18
CA TYR A 11 10.85 -5.43 -1.19
C TYR A 11 12.04 -4.54 -1.52
N LEU A 12 11.87 -3.22 -1.54
CA LEU A 12 12.96 -2.28 -1.83
C LEU A 12 14.13 -2.41 -0.86
N ILE A 13 13.83 -2.59 0.43
CA ILE A 13 14.87 -2.69 1.47
C ILE A 13 15.27 -4.13 1.78
N GLY A 14 14.57 -5.10 1.22
CA GLY A 14 14.77 -6.53 1.52
C GLY A 14 15.96 -7.15 0.80
N ALA A 15 16.15 -8.45 1.07
CA ALA A 15 17.15 -9.27 0.39
C ALA A 15 16.85 -9.36 -1.13
N PRO A 16 17.84 -9.75 -1.96
CA PRO A 16 17.62 -9.93 -3.40
C PRO A 16 16.42 -10.84 -3.68
N HIS A 17 15.50 -10.35 -4.52
CA HIS A 17 14.27 -11.01 -4.91
C HIS A 17 13.82 -10.43 -6.25
N PRO A 18 13.14 -11.19 -7.14
CA PRO A 18 12.60 -10.63 -8.38
C PRO A 18 11.73 -9.38 -8.17
N HIS A 19 10.91 -9.36 -7.11
CA HIS A 19 10.07 -8.20 -6.79
C HIS A 19 10.86 -6.97 -6.35
N LYS A 20 12.07 -7.13 -5.83
CA LYS A 20 12.94 -5.99 -5.51
C LYS A 20 13.29 -5.21 -6.78
N ALA A 21 13.76 -5.90 -7.81
CA ALA A 21 14.06 -5.29 -9.10
C ALA A 21 12.81 -4.70 -9.75
N ASP A 22 11.68 -5.40 -9.68
CA ASP A 22 10.39 -4.93 -10.20
C ASP A 22 9.92 -3.66 -9.50
N ALA A 23 10.01 -3.61 -8.17
CA ALA A 23 9.64 -2.43 -7.39
C ALA A 23 10.50 -1.22 -7.77
N GLN A 24 11.81 -1.42 -7.89
CA GLN A 24 12.74 -0.37 -8.32
C GLN A 24 12.38 0.17 -9.69
N ARG A 25 12.17 -0.70 -10.66
CA ARG A 25 11.82 -0.33 -12.04
C ARG A 25 10.49 0.41 -12.11
N LEU A 26 9.47 -0.09 -11.42
CA LEU A 26 8.15 0.55 -11.39
C LEU A 26 8.20 1.95 -10.77
N LEU A 27 8.91 2.09 -9.65
CA LEU A 27 9.04 3.38 -8.96
C LEU A 27 9.83 4.38 -9.81
N GLU A 28 10.93 3.96 -10.42
CA GLU A 28 11.71 4.82 -11.31
C GLU A 28 10.84 5.36 -12.45
N LYS A 29 10.04 4.49 -13.05
CA LYS A 29 9.12 4.87 -14.13
C LYS A 29 8.07 5.88 -13.64
N LEU A 30 7.41 5.60 -12.52
CA LEU A 30 6.35 6.46 -11.99
C LEU A 30 6.90 7.83 -11.56
N VAL A 31 8.06 7.87 -10.93
CA VAL A 31 8.73 9.12 -10.55
C VAL A 31 9.14 9.90 -11.80
N SER A 32 9.69 9.23 -12.81
CA SER A 32 10.05 9.85 -14.10
C SER A 32 8.82 10.42 -14.79
N ASP A 33 7.69 9.75 -14.73
CA ASP A 33 6.42 10.20 -15.31
C ASP A 33 5.73 11.27 -14.45
N ARG A 34 6.32 11.64 -13.31
CA ARG A 34 5.79 12.63 -12.36
C ARG A 34 4.40 12.26 -11.83
N GLU A 35 4.14 10.97 -11.66
CA GLU A 35 2.90 10.49 -11.06
C GLU A 35 2.88 10.81 -9.56
N PRO A 36 1.82 11.45 -9.04
CA PRO A 36 1.70 11.67 -7.60
C PRO A 36 1.53 10.33 -6.86
N LEU A 37 2.46 10.03 -5.96
CA LEU A 37 2.44 8.83 -5.13
C LEU A 37 2.01 9.20 -3.72
N VAL A 38 1.06 8.46 -3.18
CA VAL A 38 0.56 8.62 -1.81
C VAL A 38 0.55 7.27 -1.11
N THR A 39 0.40 7.28 0.20
CA THR A 39 0.18 6.07 0.98
C THR A 39 -0.86 6.36 2.05
N ASP A 40 -1.18 5.39 2.89
CA ASP A 40 -2.09 5.60 4.01
C ASP A 40 -1.48 5.09 5.32
N ALA A 41 -2.08 5.49 6.44
CA ALA A 41 -1.59 5.13 7.76
C ALA A 41 -1.66 3.61 8.02
N GLU A 42 -2.58 2.89 7.36
CA GLU A 42 -2.67 1.44 7.48
C GLU A 42 -1.45 0.74 6.84
N VAL A 43 -0.89 1.30 5.75
CA VAL A 43 0.36 0.79 5.18
C VAL A 43 1.49 0.86 6.21
N LEU A 44 1.59 1.96 6.94
CA LEU A 44 2.59 2.12 8.01
C LEU A 44 2.36 1.09 9.13
N GLN A 45 1.11 0.87 9.52
CA GLN A 45 0.75 -0.14 10.52
C GLN A 45 1.11 -1.55 10.04
N GLU A 46 0.87 -1.88 8.78
CA GLU A 46 1.23 -3.18 8.21
C GLU A 46 2.74 -3.44 8.27
N ILE A 47 3.55 -2.42 7.99
CA ILE A 47 5.01 -2.51 8.10
C ILE A 47 5.41 -2.82 9.54
N LEU A 48 4.84 -2.10 10.51
CA LEU A 48 5.09 -2.35 11.94
C LEU A 48 4.68 -3.78 12.32
N HIS A 49 3.46 -4.15 11.98
CA HIS A 49 2.91 -5.46 12.32
C HIS A 49 3.77 -6.60 11.77
N ARG A 50 4.14 -6.52 10.50
CA ARG A 50 4.94 -7.56 9.84
C ARG A 50 6.31 -7.69 10.47
N TYR A 51 7.05 -6.61 10.63
CA TYR A 51 8.42 -6.67 11.14
C TYR A 51 8.49 -6.99 12.64
N VAL A 52 7.49 -6.60 13.42
CA VAL A 52 7.39 -7.07 14.81
C VAL A 52 7.12 -8.58 14.84
N SER A 53 6.21 -9.08 14.03
CA SER A 53 5.82 -10.49 14.03
C SER A 53 6.94 -11.44 13.59
N ILE A 54 7.82 -11.00 12.69
CA ILE A 54 8.98 -11.79 12.22
C ILE A 54 10.28 -11.45 12.95
N ASN A 55 10.20 -10.65 14.02
CA ASN A 55 11.33 -10.24 14.84
C ASN A 55 12.43 -9.50 14.05
N ARG A 56 12.01 -8.59 13.19
CA ARG A 56 12.88 -7.76 12.34
C ARG A 56 12.63 -6.27 12.57
N ARG A 57 12.68 -5.83 13.84
CA ARG A 57 12.49 -4.43 14.20
C ARG A 57 13.53 -3.51 13.56
N ASP A 58 14.70 -4.04 13.24
CA ASP A 58 15.77 -3.34 12.52
C ASP A 58 15.36 -2.86 11.12
N ALA A 59 14.38 -3.53 10.50
CA ALA A 59 13.89 -3.20 9.17
C ALA A 59 12.81 -2.10 9.16
N ILE A 60 12.24 -1.75 10.31
CA ILE A 60 11.11 -0.81 10.40
C ILE A 60 11.51 0.58 9.90
N GLN A 61 12.56 1.18 10.45
CA GLN A 61 12.97 2.52 10.05
C GLN A 61 13.38 2.61 8.58
N PRO A 62 14.21 1.68 8.05
CA PRO A 62 14.51 1.68 6.62
C PRO A 62 13.27 1.59 5.72
N ALA A 63 12.26 0.79 6.08
CA ALA A 63 11.02 0.68 5.31
C ALA A 63 10.21 1.97 5.36
N PHE A 64 10.10 2.60 6.54
CA PHE A 64 9.44 3.89 6.69
C PHE A 64 10.15 4.96 5.85
N ASP A 65 11.47 5.03 5.92
CA ASP A 65 12.25 6.01 5.16
C ASP A 65 12.08 5.81 3.66
N ALA A 66 12.09 4.57 3.18
CA ALA A 66 11.87 4.27 1.77
C ALA A 66 10.48 4.72 1.30
N LEU A 67 9.44 4.42 2.06
CA LEU A 67 8.07 4.78 1.71
C LEU A 67 7.84 6.30 1.78
N LEU A 68 8.24 6.92 2.89
CA LEU A 68 8.01 8.36 3.11
C LEU A 68 8.90 9.23 2.20
N GLY A 69 9.96 8.66 1.65
CA GLY A 69 10.79 9.33 0.66
C GLY A 69 10.15 9.43 -0.72
N ILE A 70 9.15 8.60 -1.02
CA ILE A 70 8.47 8.59 -2.34
C ILE A 70 7.01 9.02 -2.26
N ALA A 71 6.35 8.89 -1.11
CA ALA A 71 4.96 9.26 -0.93
C ALA A 71 4.86 10.73 -0.50
N ASP A 72 4.10 11.53 -1.25
CA ASP A 72 3.91 12.95 -0.96
C ASP A 72 3.01 13.17 0.25
N VAL A 73 2.07 12.25 0.50
CA VAL A 73 1.07 12.36 1.56
C VAL A 73 0.82 10.99 2.18
N VAL A 74 0.62 10.97 3.49
CA VAL A 74 0.09 9.81 4.22
C VAL A 74 -1.37 10.11 4.56
N LEU A 75 -2.30 9.38 3.94
CA LEU A 75 -3.72 9.57 4.17
C LEU A 75 -4.14 8.92 5.50
N PRO A 76 -4.92 9.59 6.34
CA PRO A 76 -5.29 9.07 7.64
C PRO A 76 -6.32 7.94 7.56
N VAL A 77 -6.31 7.07 8.57
CA VAL A 77 -7.40 6.12 8.84
C VAL A 77 -8.25 6.72 9.95
N ASP A 78 -9.40 7.25 9.61
CA ASP A 78 -10.35 7.85 10.55
C ASP A 78 -11.61 6.97 10.71
N ALA A 79 -12.52 7.39 11.58
CA ALA A 79 -13.75 6.64 11.83
C ALA A 79 -14.62 6.46 10.58
N PRO A 80 -14.83 7.47 9.72
CA PRO A 80 -15.56 7.25 8.46
C PRO A 80 -14.90 6.21 7.54
N ALA A 81 -13.56 6.20 7.43
CA ALA A 81 -12.83 5.20 6.64
C ALA A 81 -13.03 3.80 7.21
N ALA A 82 -12.92 3.65 8.53
CA ALA A 82 -13.15 2.36 9.21
C ALA A 82 -14.59 1.87 9.00
N ASN A 83 -15.57 2.76 9.09
CA ASN A 83 -16.97 2.40 8.86
C ASN A 83 -17.23 1.95 7.41
N ARG A 84 -16.64 2.64 6.44
CA ARG A 84 -16.76 2.23 5.03
C ARG A 84 -16.05 0.89 4.78
N ALA A 85 -14.90 0.67 5.39
CA ALA A 85 -14.19 -0.61 5.33
C ALA A 85 -15.04 -1.76 5.88
N LYS A 86 -15.75 -1.52 6.98
CA LYS A 86 -16.72 -2.49 7.52
C LYS A 86 -17.77 -2.87 6.49
N GLU A 87 -18.35 -1.90 5.80
CA GLU A 87 -19.35 -2.17 4.76
C GLU A 87 -18.77 -3.00 3.62
N ILE A 88 -17.53 -2.69 3.20
CA ILE A 88 -16.82 -3.45 2.16
C ILE A 88 -16.60 -4.90 2.61
N VAL A 89 -16.13 -5.10 3.84
CA VAL A 89 -15.90 -6.44 4.40
C VAL A 89 -17.20 -7.25 4.45
N LEU A 90 -18.28 -6.63 4.91
CA LEU A 90 -19.56 -7.33 5.01
C LEU A 90 -20.15 -7.68 3.64
N GLY A 91 -19.83 -6.92 2.61
CA GLY A 91 -20.29 -7.17 1.24
C GLY A 91 -19.34 -8.02 0.39
N SER A 92 -18.15 -8.36 0.88
CA SER A 92 -17.11 -9.05 0.10
C SER A 92 -16.40 -10.11 0.97
N PRO A 93 -16.87 -11.38 0.96
CA PRO A 93 -16.44 -12.40 1.92
C PRO A 93 -14.93 -12.71 1.91
N ASN A 94 -14.24 -12.42 0.82
CA ASN A 94 -12.83 -12.82 0.63
C ASN A 94 -11.83 -11.68 0.79
N ILE A 95 -12.28 -10.50 1.25
CA ILE A 95 -11.38 -9.38 1.47
C ILE A 95 -10.86 -9.36 2.91
N SER A 96 -9.57 -9.01 3.09
CA SER A 96 -9.02 -8.75 4.42
C SER A 96 -9.47 -7.37 4.93
N ALA A 97 -9.45 -7.21 6.25
CA ALA A 97 -9.78 -5.92 6.87
C ALA A 97 -8.80 -4.82 6.41
N ARG A 98 -7.52 -5.15 6.26
CA ARG A 98 -6.49 -4.20 5.81
C ARG A 98 -6.76 -3.72 4.39
N ASP A 99 -7.03 -4.65 3.48
CA ASP A 99 -7.33 -4.30 2.08
C ASP A 99 -8.62 -3.48 1.97
N ALA A 100 -9.61 -3.79 2.79
CA ALA A 100 -10.85 -3.01 2.86
C ALA A 100 -10.60 -1.57 3.31
N LEU A 101 -9.66 -1.35 4.25
CA LEU A 101 -9.26 -0.02 4.68
C LEU A 101 -8.60 0.75 3.53
N HIS A 102 -7.68 0.13 2.80
CA HIS A 102 -7.06 0.77 1.63
C HIS A 102 -8.10 1.15 0.59
N LEU A 103 -9.05 0.26 0.28
CA LEU A 103 -10.12 0.54 -0.67
C LEU A 103 -11.02 1.68 -0.22
N ALA A 104 -11.38 1.72 1.07
CA ALA A 104 -12.20 2.78 1.64
C ALA A 104 -11.51 4.15 1.52
N ILE A 105 -10.21 4.21 1.80
CA ILE A 105 -9.41 5.42 1.68
C ILE A 105 -9.27 5.85 0.22
N MET A 106 -9.00 4.90 -0.67
CA MET A 106 -8.92 5.17 -2.11
C MET A 106 -10.23 5.74 -2.65
N GLU A 107 -11.36 5.13 -2.30
CA GLU A 107 -12.68 5.61 -2.70
C GLU A 107 -12.92 7.05 -2.24
N ARG A 108 -12.62 7.35 -0.99
CA ARG A 108 -12.82 8.68 -0.40
C ARG A 108 -12.00 9.77 -1.09
N HIS A 109 -10.82 9.44 -1.56
CA HIS A 109 -9.89 10.38 -2.20
C HIS A 109 -9.88 10.30 -3.72
N GLY A 110 -10.79 9.53 -4.33
CA GLY A 110 -10.86 9.38 -5.78
C GLY A 110 -9.64 8.72 -6.41
N ILE A 111 -8.96 7.83 -5.66
CA ILE A 111 -7.78 7.11 -6.12
C ILE A 111 -8.23 5.80 -6.74
N GLU A 112 -7.87 5.56 -8.00
CA GLU A 112 -8.28 4.38 -8.75
C GLU A 112 -7.15 3.41 -9.04
N ARG A 113 -5.90 3.78 -8.71
CA ARG A 113 -4.71 2.96 -8.98
C ARG A 113 -3.95 2.67 -7.69
N ILE A 114 -3.49 1.43 -7.57
CA ILE A 114 -2.64 0.99 -6.46
C ILE A 114 -1.38 0.32 -6.98
N LEU A 115 -0.23 0.67 -6.43
CA LEU A 115 1.04 -0.01 -6.69
C LEU A 115 1.22 -1.10 -5.63
N SER A 116 1.04 -2.35 -6.03
CA SER A 116 1.05 -3.49 -5.12
C SER A 116 1.33 -4.79 -5.87
N PHE A 117 2.06 -5.69 -5.24
CA PHE A 117 2.21 -7.06 -5.73
C PHE A 117 1.08 -8.00 -5.28
N ASP A 118 0.14 -7.51 -4.49
CA ASP A 118 -1.01 -8.31 -4.05
C ASP A 118 -2.09 -8.36 -5.13
N ALA A 119 -2.19 -9.50 -5.80
CA ALA A 119 -3.17 -9.71 -6.87
C ALA A 119 -4.62 -9.72 -6.37
N GLY A 120 -4.86 -9.74 -5.06
CA GLY A 120 -6.20 -9.64 -4.49
C GLY A 120 -6.93 -8.36 -4.91
N PHE A 121 -6.19 -7.27 -5.15
CA PHE A 121 -6.79 -6.02 -5.62
C PHE A 121 -7.37 -6.10 -7.04
N ASP A 122 -6.98 -7.07 -7.85
CA ASP A 122 -7.53 -7.25 -9.20
C ASP A 122 -9.01 -7.63 -9.18
N ARG A 123 -9.54 -8.07 -8.03
CA ARG A 123 -10.94 -8.47 -7.87
C ARG A 123 -11.90 -7.30 -7.70
N PHE A 124 -11.40 -6.09 -7.49
CA PHE A 124 -12.25 -4.95 -7.17
C PHE A 124 -12.49 -4.10 -8.41
N PRO A 125 -13.79 -3.95 -8.82
CA PRO A 125 -14.14 -3.09 -9.94
C PRO A 125 -13.70 -1.64 -9.69
N GLY A 126 -13.18 -0.98 -10.71
CA GLY A 126 -12.75 0.41 -10.63
C GLY A 126 -11.35 0.62 -10.04
N ILE A 127 -10.67 -0.44 -9.61
CA ILE A 127 -9.30 -0.38 -9.11
C ILE A 127 -8.36 -1.02 -10.13
N THR A 128 -7.33 -0.30 -10.51
CA THR A 128 -6.25 -0.80 -11.38
C THR A 128 -5.00 -1.02 -10.54
N ARG A 129 -4.53 -2.26 -10.52
CA ARG A 129 -3.29 -2.60 -9.84
C ARG A 129 -2.11 -2.48 -10.81
N LEU A 130 -1.07 -1.78 -10.35
CA LEU A 130 0.22 -1.68 -11.04
C LEU A 130 1.22 -2.63 -10.38
N ALA A 131 1.90 -3.41 -11.20
CA ALA A 131 2.90 -4.37 -10.70
C ALA A 131 3.99 -4.67 -11.73
#